data_ca9ed41243c1903d5836e259ba6d8337
#
_entry.id   ca9ed41243c1903d5836e259ba6d8337
#
_cell.length_a   1.000
_cell.length_b   1.000
_cell.length_c   1.000
_cell.angle_alpha   90.00
_cell.angle_beta   90.00
_cell.angle_gamma   90.00
#
_symmetry.space_group_name_H-M   'P 1'
#
loop_
_entity.id
_entity.type
_entity.pdbx_description
1 polymer ?
#
loop_
_entity_poly.entity_id
_entity_poly.type
_entity_poly.pdbx_seq_one_letter_code
_entity_poly.pdbx_strand_id
1 'polypeptide(L)'
;MYNGKMETIYESEYMNLYDLQYREGGHYYCASRRNKDRMVALTPDEECGTMQPDAVSCFVVLNIKGQPKKLLLNWEYRYPVGQYMLSVPAGLIDKGDWNNPNALVDTAI
;
A
#
# COMPACT_ATOMS: atom_id res chain seq x y z
N MET A 1 -18.05 -1.77 2.47
CA MET A 1 -17.63 -0.46 3.03
C MET A 1 -17.80 -0.46 4.55
N TYR A 2 -16.79 0.02 5.29
CA TYR A 2 -16.90 0.21 6.72
C TYR A 2 -17.85 1.38 7.05
N ASN A 3 -18.80 1.17 7.93
CA ASN A 3 -19.82 2.17 8.29
C ASN A 3 -19.91 2.45 9.81
N GLY A 4 -18.93 1.99 10.57
CA GLY A 4 -18.84 2.22 12.00
C GLY A 4 -18.21 3.57 12.35
N LYS A 5 -18.01 3.78 13.65
CA LYS A 5 -17.33 4.98 14.16
C LYS A 5 -15.84 4.92 13.79
N MET A 6 -15.30 6.05 13.36
CA MET A 6 -13.87 6.21 13.10
C MET A 6 -13.34 7.51 13.68
N GLU A 7 -12.25 7.42 14.42
CA GLU A 7 -11.56 8.58 15.00
C GLU A 7 -10.17 8.71 14.44
N THR A 8 -9.73 9.95 14.21
CA THR A 8 -8.35 10.24 13.82
C THR A 8 -7.51 10.34 15.09
N ILE A 9 -6.48 9.48 15.19
CA ILE A 9 -5.54 9.49 16.31
C ILE A 9 -4.34 10.39 16.00
N TYR A 10 -3.84 10.33 14.76
CA TYR A 10 -2.68 11.09 14.31
C TYR A 10 -2.81 11.44 12.84
N GLU A 11 -2.46 12.66 12.49
CA GLU A 11 -2.37 13.12 11.11
C GLU A 11 -0.99 13.71 10.81
N SER A 12 -0.45 13.36 9.65
CA SER A 12 0.75 13.98 9.11
C SER A 12 0.67 14.07 7.59
N GLU A 13 1.64 14.75 6.99
CA GLU A 13 1.77 14.82 5.54
C GLU A 13 1.98 13.45 4.89
N TYR A 14 2.64 12.53 5.61
CA TYR A 14 3.09 11.25 5.06
C TYR A 14 2.18 10.08 5.44
N MET A 15 1.65 10.08 6.63
CA MET A 15 0.84 8.98 7.14
C MET A 15 -0.11 9.45 8.23
N ASN A 16 -1.30 8.85 8.24
CA ASN A 16 -2.33 9.07 9.24
C ASN A 16 -2.59 7.78 10.01
N LEU A 17 -3.02 7.90 11.25
CA LEU A 17 -3.46 6.78 12.07
C LEU A 17 -4.91 6.99 12.48
N TYR A 18 -5.74 5.98 12.19
CA TYR A 18 -7.16 5.98 12.49
C TYR A 18 -7.53 4.84 13.41
N ASP A 19 -8.52 5.07 14.26
CA ASP A 19 -9.13 4.05 15.10
C ASP A 19 -10.52 3.72 14.56
N LEU A 20 -10.68 2.53 14.01
CA LEU A 20 -11.95 2.01 13.54
C LEU A 20 -12.62 1.24 14.68
N GLN A 21 -13.64 1.84 15.27
CA GLN A 21 -14.36 1.26 16.38
C GLN A 21 -15.52 0.40 15.87
N TYR A 22 -15.23 -0.87 15.62
CA TYR A 22 -16.14 -1.80 14.96
C TYR A 22 -17.24 -2.37 15.89
N ARG A 23 -17.09 -2.20 17.20
CA ARG A 23 -18.07 -2.57 18.24
C ARG A 23 -17.74 -1.80 19.51
N GLU A 24 -18.63 -1.85 20.49
CA GLU A 24 -18.38 -1.26 21.81
C GLU A 24 -17.11 -1.86 22.44
N GLY A 25 -16.17 -1.02 22.81
CA GLY A 25 -14.86 -1.41 23.36
C GLY A 25 -13.93 -2.09 22.37
N GLY A 26 -14.30 -2.21 21.08
CA GLY A 26 -13.47 -2.78 20.03
C GLY A 26 -12.76 -1.72 19.21
N HIS A 27 -11.43 -1.84 19.06
CA HIS A 27 -10.58 -0.91 18.33
C HIS A 27 -9.79 -1.64 17.26
N TYR A 28 -9.74 -1.07 16.06
CA TYR A 28 -8.84 -1.50 15.01
C TYR A 28 -8.03 -0.30 14.53
N TYR A 29 -6.73 -0.32 14.81
CA TYR A 29 -5.84 0.78 14.42
C TYR A 29 -5.37 0.58 12.98
N CYS A 30 -5.70 1.54 12.13
CA CYS A 30 -5.38 1.51 10.71
C CYS A 30 -4.46 2.67 10.34
N ALA A 31 -3.25 2.35 9.91
CA ALA A 31 -2.35 3.35 9.33
C ALA A 31 -2.63 3.48 7.84
N SER A 32 -2.75 4.71 7.35
CA SER A 32 -3.04 4.99 5.95
C SER A 32 -2.31 6.24 5.46
N ARG A 33 -1.84 6.21 4.22
CA ARG A 33 -1.35 7.40 3.52
C ARG A 33 -2.49 8.30 3.03
N ARG A 34 -3.72 7.78 3.06
CA ARG A 34 -4.91 8.49 2.57
C ARG A 34 -5.59 9.26 3.68
N ASN A 35 -6.19 10.38 3.33
CA ASN A 35 -7.03 11.13 4.24
C ASN A 35 -8.33 10.35 4.53
N LYS A 36 -9.02 10.75 5.60
CA LYS A 36 -10.23 10.10 6.09
C LYS A 36 -11.30 9.89 5.00
N ASP A 37 -11.51 10.89 4.16
CA ASP A 37 -12.50 10.89 3.08
C ASP A 37 -12.12 10.02 1.86
N ARG A 38 -10.88 9.56 1.79
CA ARG A 38 -10.34 8.78 0.67
C ARG A 38 -9.81 7.40 1.09
N MET A 39 -10.11 6.97 2.30
CA MET A 39 -9.69 5.66 2.79
C MET A 39 -10.40 4.53 2.04
N VAL A 40 -9.66 3.47 1.75
CA VAL A 40 -10.20 2.25 1.13
C VAL A 40 -11.34 1.67 1.97
N ALA A 41 -11.20 1.67 3.30
CA ALA A 41 -12.23 1.16 4.22
C ALA A 41 -13.58 1.89 4.13
N LEU A 42 -13.57 3.14 3.67
CA LEU A 42 -14.78 3.97 3.53
C LEU A 42 -15.27 4.08 2.08
N THR A 43 -14.59 3.42 1.15
CA THR A 43 -14.95 3.47 -0.28
C THR A 43 -16.04 2.42 -0.55
N PRO A 44 -17.13 2.79 -1.24
CA PRO A 44 -18.13 1.82 -1.68
C PRO A 44 -17.54 0.71 -2.54
N ASP A 45 -18.07 -0.50 -2.40
CA ASP A 45 -17.54 -1.68 -3.10
C ASP A 45 -17.52 -1.50 -4.63
N GLU A 46 -18.50 -0.79 -5.17
CA GLU A 46 -18.59 -0.48 -6.60
C GLU A 46 -17.43 0.41 -7.10
N GLU A 47 -16.86 1.21 -6.21
CA GLU A 47 -15.77 2.13 -6.53
C GLU A 47 -14.39 1.55 -6.26
N CYS A 48 -14.29 0.51 -5.41
CA CYS A 48 -13.01 -0.07 -5.02
C CYS A 48 -12.18 -0.55 -6.21
N GLY A 49 -12.81 -1.12 -7.23
CA GLY A 49 -12.14 -1.62 -8.43
C GLY A 49 -11.54 -0.53 -9.32
N THR A 50 -11.96 0.73 -9.13
CA THR A 50 -11.48 1.88 -9.92
C THR A 50 -10.56 2.80 -9.13
N MET A 51 -10.29 2.48 -7.87
CA MET A 51 -9.37 3.28 -7.06
C MET A 51 -7.94 3.16 -7.57
N GLN A 52 -7.23 4.27 -7.57
CA GLN A 52 -5.80 4.28 -7.84
C GLN A 52 -5.06 3.56 -6.69
N PRO A 53 -4.21 2.56 -6.98
CA PRO A 53 -3.45 1.87 -5.95
C PRO A 53 -2.41 2.79 -5.29
N ASP A 54 -2.00 2.45 -4.07
CA ASP A 54 -1.02 3.22 -3.30
C ASP A 54 0.43 2.80 -3.58
N ALA A 55 0.62 1.59 -4.07
CA ALA A 55 1.94 0.99 -4.25
C ALA A 55 1.94 -0.03 -5.39
N VAL A 56 3.13 -0.38 -5.84
CA VAL A 56 3.36 -1.43 -6.83
C VAL A 56 4.45 -2.38 -6.34
N SER A 57 4.26 -3.69 -6.57
CA SER A 57 5.30 -4.71 -6.41
C SER A 57 5.60 -5.34 -7.76
N CYS A 58 6.87 -5.57 -8.02
CA CYS A 58 7.34 -6.09 -9.30
C CYS A 58 7.87 -7.52 -9.15
N PHE A 59 7.34 -8.45 -9.94
CA PHE A 59 7.90 -9.80 -10.07
C PHE A 59 8.73 -9.85 -11.34
N VAL A 60 10.03 -9.67 -11.20
CA VAL A 60 10.98 -9.64 -12.32
C VAL A 60 11.61 -11.02 -12.49
N VAL A 61 11.31 -11.68 -13.61
CA VAL A 61 11.79 -13.03 -13.90
C VAL A 61 12.84 -12.96 -15.00
N LEU A 62 14.05 -13.44 -14.69
CA LEU A 62 15.10 -13.63 -15.67
C LEU A 62 14.91 -14.98 -16.36
N ASN A 63 14.70 -14.95 -17.67
CA ASN A 63 14.49 -16.14 -18.49
C ASN A 63 15.56 -16.21 -19.59
N ILE A 64 16.61 -16.99 -19.34
CA ILE A 64 17.69 -17.21 -20.26
C ILE A 64 17.57 -18.64 -20.85
N LYS A 65 17.64 -18.76 -22.19
CA LYS A 65 17.55 -20.06 -22.86
C LYS A 65 18.60 -21.03 -22.33
N GLY A 66 18.16 -22.24 -21.96
CA GLY A 66 19.04 -23.29 -21.42
C GLY A 66 19.37 -23.15 -19.94
N GLN A 67 18.79 -22.18 -19.26
CA GLN A 67 18.96 -21.98 -17.81
C GLN A 67 17.61 -21.99 -17.05
N PRO A 68 17.62 -22.35 -15.76
CA PRO A 68 16.43 -22.21 -14.93
C PRO A 68 16.01 -20.73 -14.83
N LYS A 69 14.71 -20.49 -14.76
CA LYS A 69 14.18 -19.14 -14.51
C LYS A 69 14.58 -18.67 -13.11
N LYS A 70 14.93 -17.39 -12.99
CA LYS A 70 15.35 -16.77 -11.72
C LYS A 70 14.46 -15.58 -11.41
N LEU A 71 14.10 -15.44 -10.14
CA LEU A 71 13.36 -14.29 -9.63
C LEU A 71 14.35 -13.27 -9.06
N LEU A 72 14.19 -12.01 -9.46
CA LEU A 72 14.95 -10.89 -8.87
C LEU A 72 14.40 -10.55 -7.49
N LEU A 73 15.28 -10.55 -6.51
CA LEU A 73 14.97 -10.12 -5.15
C LEU A 73 15.93 -9.02 -4.69
N ASN A 74 15.46 -8.13 -3.83
CA ASN A 74 16.30 -7.14 -3.14
C ASN A 74 16.73 -7.68 -1.78
N TRP A 75 17.91 -7.28 -1.35
CA TRP A 75 18.35 -7.35 0.04
C TRP A 75 18.09 -6.01 0.69
N GLU A 76 17.06 -5.92 1.53
CA GLU A 76 16.53 -4.67 2.03
C GLU A 76 16.45 -4.66 3.56
N TYR A 77 16.89 -3.54 4.18
CA TYR A 77 16.71 -3.36 5.61
C TYR A 77 15.26 -3.01 5.93
N ARG A 78 14.63 -3.84 6.77
CA ARG A 78 13.24 -3.67 7.19
C ARG A 78 13.19 -3.12 8.60
N TYR A 79 12.90 -1.84 8.77
CA TYR A 79 12.84 -1.17 10.07
C TYR A 79 11.89 -1.82 11.07
N PRO A 80 10.68 -2.27 10.71
CA PRO A 80 9.77 -2.91 11.67
C PRO A 80 10.33 -4.16 12.33
N VAL A 81 11.25 -4.87 11.69
CA VAL A 81 11.88 -6.08 12.21
C VAL A 81 13.37 -5.90 12.55
N GLY A 82 13.92 -4.72 12.30
CA GLY A 82 15.28 -4.35 12.66
C GLY A 82 16.38 -5.17 11.98
N GLN A 83 16.13 -5.72 10.78
CA GLN A 83 17.09 -6.55 10.06
C GLN A 83 16.90 -6.49 8.55
N TYR A 84 17.92 -6.97 7.82
CA TYR A 84 17.82 -7.17 6.38
C TYR A 84 16.97 -8.39 6.04
N MET A 85 16.17 -8.27 5.00
CA MET A 85 15.33 -9.34 4.49
C MET A 85 15.33 -9.34 2.96
N LEU A 86 15.13 -10.52 2.38
CA LEU A 86 14.84 -10.65 0.96
C LEU A 86 13.39 -10.23 0.69
N SER A 87 13.20 -9.39 -0.31
CA SER A 87 11.87 -8.98 -0.78
C SER A 87 11.85 -8.75 -2.28
N VAL A 88 10.66 -8.81 -2.87
CA VAL A 88 10.48 -8.37 -4.25
C VAL A 88 10.60 -6.85 -4.35
N PRO A 89 11.11 -6.29 -5.45
CA PRO A 89 11.12 -4.84 -5.66
C PRO A 89 9.71 -4.27 -5.53
N ALA A 90 9.57 -3.21 -4.74
CA ALA A 90 8.29 -2.54 -4.53
C ALA A 90 8.52 -1.05 -4.32
N GLY A 91 7.52 -0.25 -4.64
CA GLY A 91 7.58 1.20 -4.47
C GLY A 91 6.21 1.80 -4.19
N LEU A 92 6.20 2.89 -3.45
CA LEU A 92 4.99 3.68 -3.23
C LEU A 92 4.76 4.59 -4.44
N ILE A 93 3.50 4.73 -4.83
CA ILE A 93 3.09 5.71 -5.83
C ILE A 93 3.02 7.08 -5.14
N ASP A 94 3.67 8.09 -5.71
CA ASP A 94 3.64 9.44 -5.18
C ASP A 94 2.21 10.00 -5.20
N LYS A 95 1.85 10.74 -4.15
CA LYS A 95 0.50 11.33 -4.04
C LYS A 95 0.17 12.25 -5.22
N GLY A 96 1.18 12.94 -5.78
CA GLY A 96 1.02 13.77 -6.97
C GLY A 96 0.68 12.99 -8.24
N ASP A 97 0.99 11.69 -8.28
CA ASP A 97 0.75 10.81 -9.42
C ASP A 97 -0.53 9.98 -9.32
N TRP A 98 -1.32 10.16 -8.25
CA TRP A 98 -2.55 9.36 -8.07
C TRP A 98 -3.59 9.53 -9.17
N ASN A 99 -3.51 10.60 -9.96
CA ASN A 99 -4.37 10.81 -11.14
C ASN A 99 -3.69 10.44 -12.46
N ASN A 100 -2.43 9.99 -12.42
CA ASN A 100 -1.69 9.58 -13.61
C ASN A 100 -2.06 8.13 -13.96
N PRO A 101 -2.64 7.87 -15.15
CA PRO A 101 -3.02 6.51 -15.55
C PRO A 101 -1.83 5.56 -15.73
N ASN A 102 -0.62 6.11 -15.89
CA ASN A 102 0.61 5.35 -16.06
C ASN A 102 1.43 5.18 -14.77
N ALA A 103 0.90 5.66 -13.62
CA ALA A 103 1.65 5.69 -12.36
C ALA A 103 2.19 4.34 -11.93
N LEU A 104 1.47 3.24 -12.16
CA LEU A 104 1.93 1.88 -11.87
C LEU A 104 3.19 1.52 -12.65
N VAL A 105 3.19 1.79 -13.96
CA VAL A 105 4.32 1.49 -14.84
C VAL A 105 5.50 2.39 -14.52
N ASP A 106 5.26 3.68 -14.37
CA ASP A 106 6.30 4.67 -14.07
C ASP A 106 6.98 4.38 -12.73
N THR A 107 6.23 3.97 -11.72
CA THR A 107 6.77 3.59 -10.40
C THR A 107 7.54 2.27 -10.46
N ALA A 108 7.14 1.34 -11.32
CA ALA A 108 7.78 0.04 -11.48
C ALA A 108 9.13 0.09 -12.23
N ILE A 109 9.34 1.12 -13.02
CA ILE A 109 10.58 1.33 -13.76
C ILE A 109 11.59 2.06 -12.87
#